data_abce47afd160ac071be11e1c8d821280
#
_entry.id   abce47afd160ac071be11e1c8d821280
#
_cell.length_a   1.000
_cell.length_b   1.000
_cell.length_c   1.000
_cell.angle_alpha   90.00
_cell.angle_beta   90.00
_cell.angle_gamma   90.00
#
_symmetry.space_group_name_H-M   'P 1'
#
loop_
_entity.id
_entity.type
_entity.pdbx_description
1 polymer ?
#
loop_
_entity_poly.entity_id
_entity_poly.type
_entity_poly.pdbx_seq_one_letter_code
_entity_poly.pdbx_strand_id
1 'polypeptide(L)'
;MPAENAQATADSTKTRMRLWMLLAAVICVFAAAQTLSVITREKPFFDRLQFGAVGIEASITTIDGNGAEVPAPEGGELGTGSAHMKRLVRVKNTGNHAVFVRVKLRFECIDAQGAHHPVDDLVSYDSGDSTWIERDPSDGYLYLTAALEPGETSEPAITGVDVNTAAAIARHGEGCTYHLVVDGCGVQSKNQKSNDVLKAEGWPA
;
A
#
# COMPACT_ATOMS: atom_id res chain seq x y z
N MET A 1 35.27 -12.21 66.11
CA MET A 1 34.62 -11.21 65.23
C MET A 1 35.08 -11.20 63.77
N PRO A 2 35.21 -12.37 63.08
CA PRO A 2 35.41 -12.32 61.61
C PRO A 2 34.22 -12.90 60.80
N ALA A 3 33.20 -13.51 61.40
CA ALA A 3 32.14 -14.16 60.63
C ALA A 3 31.03 -13.20 60.14
N GLU A 4 30.84 -12.08 60.80
CA GLU A 4 29.75 -11.12 60.48
C GLU A 4 30.04 -10.29 59.22
N ASN A 5 31.31 -9.99 58.92
CA ASN A 5 31.71 -9.28 57.72
C ASN A 5 31.64 -10.11 56.44
N ALA A 6 31.72 -11.44 56.53
CA ALA A 6 31.60 -12.32 55.35
C ALA A 6 30.17 -12.46 54.87
N GLN A 7 29.18 -12.39 55.78
CA GLN A 7 27.77 -12.50 55.47
C GLN A 7 27.20 -11.21 54.82
N ALA A 8 27.67 -10.05 55.27
CA ALA A 8 27.29 -8.76 54.69
C ALA A 8 27.79 -8.54 53.25
N THR A 9 29.01 -9.04 52.95
CA THR A 9 29.58 -9.00 51.62
C THR A 9 28.90 -9.96 50.65
N ALA A 10 28.50 -11.16 51.10
CA ALA A 10 27.78 -12.13 50.30
C ALA A 10 26.35 -11.66 49.92
N ASP A 11 25.66 -10.97 50.82
CA ASP A 11 24.32 -10.40 50.58
C ASP A 11 24.36 -9.19 49.62
N SER A 12 25.39 -8.35 49.74
CA SER A 12 25.64 -7.23 48.81
C SER A 12 25.90 -7.74 47.40
N THR A 13 26.63 -8.84 47.22
CA THR A 13 26.94 -9.41 45.91
C THR A 13 25.71 -10.03 45.27
N LYS A 14 24.88 -10.74 46.04
CA LYS A 14 23.60 -11.30 45.58
C LYS A 14 22.61 -10.19 45.15
N THR A 15 22.54 -9.10 45.88
CA THR A 15 21.68 -7.95 45.56
C THR A 15 22.14 -7.26 44.28
N ARG A 16 23.45 -7.05 44.12
CA ARG A 16 24.02 -6.49 42.87
C ARG A 16 23.77 -7.40 41.66
N MET A 17 23.92 -8.72 41.81
CA MET A 17 23.66 -9.67 40.73
C MET A 17 22.18 -9.69 40.32
N ARG A 18 21.25 -9.60 41.27
CA ARG A 18 19.82 -9.47 40.98
C ARG A 18 19.49 -8.16 40.24
N LEU A 19 20.11 -7.04 40.62
CA LEU A 19 19.96 -5.76 39.98
C LEU A 19 20.45 -5.80 38.53
N TRP A 20 21.61 -6.44 38.29
CA TRP A 20 22.14 -6.59 36.93
C TRP A 20 21.27 -7.51 36.07
N MET A 21 20.69 -8.58 36.62
CA MET A 21 19.74 -9.44 35.89
C MET A 21 18.44 -8.70 35.53
N LEU A 22 17.92 -7.88 36.43
CA LEU A 22 16.75 -7.03 36.15
C LEU A 22 17.04 -5.99 35.06
N LEU A 23 18.21 -5.36 35.11
CA LEU A 23 18.62 -4.39 34.08
C LEU A 23 18.77 -5.07 32.71
N ALA A 24 19.38 -6.25 32.66
CA ALA A 24 19.50 -7.03 31.43
C ALA A 24 18.12 -7.43 30.86
N ALA A 25 17.19 -7.86 31.72
CA ALA A 25 15.83 -8.20 31.30
C ALA A 25 15.09 -6.99 30.72
N VAL A 26 15.21 -5.80 31.33
CA VAL A 26 14.61 -4.56 30.82
C VAL A 26 15.22 -4.19 29.46
N ILE A 27 16.53 -4.30 29.29
CA ILE A 27 17.19 -4.02 27.99
C ILE A 27 16.71 -5.00 26.92
N CYS A 28 16.57 -6.31 27.24
CA CYS A 28 16.04 -7.30 26.31
C CYS A 28 14.58 -7.02 25.88
N VAL A 29 13.72 -6.60 26.83
CA VAL A 29 12.34 -6.21 26.53
C VAL A 29 12.31 -4.96 25.65
N PHE A 30 13.16 -3.96 25.93
CA PHE A 30 13.25 -2.74 25.10
C PHE A 30 13.78 -3.07 23.70
N ALA A 31 14.79 -3.92 23.56
CA ALA A 31 15.30 -4.35 22.26
C ALA A 31 14.25 -5.13 21.46
N ALA A 32 13.50 -6.02 22.11
CA ALA A 32 12.40 -6.75 21.47
C ALA A 32 11.25 -5.82 21.05
N ALA A 33 10.93 -4.79 21.83
CA ALA A 33 9.91 -3.80 21.48
C ALA A 33 10.34 -2.93 20.30
N GLN A 34 11.63 -2.57 20.20
CA GLN A 34 12.16 -1.82 19.06
C GLN A 34 12.16 -2.67 17.77
N THR A 35 12.52 -3.95 17.85
CA THR A 35 12.44 -4.85 16.66
C THR A 35 11.01 -5.09 16.22
N LEU A 36 10.05 -5.23 17.12
CA LEU A 36 8.63 -5.30 16.75
C LEU A 36 8.13 -4.00 16.11
N SER A 37 8.56 -2.84 16.61
CA SER A 37 8.21 -1.52 16.07
C SER A 37 8.77 -1.29 14.66
N VAL A 38 9.98 -1.79 14.37
CA VAL A 38 10.58 -1.72 13.03
C VAL A 38 9.83 -2.64 12.06
N ILE A 39 9.50 -3.86 12.49
CA ILE A 39 8.72 -4.82 11.65
C ILE A 39 7.29 -4.31 11.38
N THR A 40 6.71 -3.53 12.30
CA THR A 40 5.36 -2.95 12.10
C THR A 40 5.39 -1.64 11.30
N ARG A 41 6.55 -0.95 11.20
CA ARG A 41 6.69 0.28 10.39
C ARG A 41 7.03 0.02 8.93
N GLU A 42 7.61 -1.13 8.62
CA GLU A 42 7.81 -1.58 7.24
C GLU A 42 6.64 -2.49 6.80
N LYS A 43 5.43 -1.98 6.86
CA LYS A 43 4.44 -2.44 5.89
C LYS A 43 4.75 -1.66 4.63
N PRO A 44 5.37 -2.27 3.60
CA PRO A 44 5.30 -1.67 2.28
C PRO A 44 3.82 -1.47 2.01
N PHE A 45 3.46 -0.30 1.54
CA PHE A 45 2.09 0.08 1.20
C PHE A 45 1.67 -0.68 -0.07
N PHE A 46 1.61 -2.00 0.07
CA PHE A 46 1.03 -2.91 -0.91
C PHE A 46 -0.33 -3.31 -0.38
N ASP A 47 -1.32 -2.51 -0.69
CA ASP A 47 -2.69 -2.86 -0.37
C ASP A 47 -3.10 -4.05 -1.24
N ARG A 48 -3.32 -5.17 -0.55
CA ARG A 48 -3.97 -6.41 -0.99
C ARG A 48 -3.83 -6.81 -2.45
N LEU A 49 -2.67 -7.32 -2.80
CA LEU A 49 -2.57 -8.28 -3.88
C LEU A 49 -3.25 -9.58 -3.42
N GLN A 50 -4.45 -9.82 -3.89
CA GLN A 50 -5.14 -11.08 -3.69
C GLN A 50 -4.53 -12.12 -4.63
N PHE A 51 -3.65 -12.96 -4.08
CA PHE A 51 -2.89 -13.96 -4.84
C PHE A 51 -3.79 -15.11 -5.31
N GLY A 52 -4.23 -15.04 -6.55
CA GLY A 52 -4.26 -16.23 -7.39
C GLY A 52 -2.80 -16.53 -7.82
N ALA A 53 -2.46 -17.68 -8.37
CA ALA A 53 -1.09 -18.13 -8.74
C ALA A 53 -0.33 -17.22 -9.75
N VAL A 54 -0.53 -15.92 -9.69
CA VAL A 54 -0.09 -14.87 -10.60
C VAL A 54 0.56 -13.77 -9.77
N GLY A 55 1.81 -13.46 -10.04
CA GLY A 55 2.52 -12.35 -9.40
C GLY A 55 2.29 -11.05 -10.19
N ILE A 56 1.57 -10.10 -9.61
CA ILE A 56 1.48 -8.73 -10.12
C ILE A 56 1.79 -7.73 -9.00
N GLU A 57 2.31 -6.58 -9.38
CA GLU A 57 2.60 -5.47 -8.48
C GLU A 57 2.04 -4.18 -9.08
N ALA A 58 1.15 -3.52 -8.38
CA ALA A 58 0.66 -2.19 -8.75
C ALA A 58 1.55 -1.12 -8.13
N SER A 59 1.85 -0.07 -8.87
CA SER A 59 2.63 1.08 -8.41
C SER A 59 1.90 2.38 -8.70
N ILE A 60 2.02 3.32 -7.77
CA ILE A 60 1.54 4.69 -7.93
C ILE A 60 2.77 5.59 -8.00
N THR A 61 2.90 6.33 -9.10
CA THR A 61 4.00 7.27 -9.32
C THR A 61 3.47 8.66 -9.61
N THR A 62 4.36 9.63 -9.58
CA THR A 62 4.08 11.03 -9.94
C THR A 62 5.20 11.56 -10.82
N ILE A 63 4.99 12.72 -11.43
CA ILE A 63 6.03 13.42 -12.18
C ILE A 63 6.61 14.50 -11.30
N ASP A 64 7.92 14.48 -11.10
CA ASP A 64 8.64 15.51 -10.33
C ASP A 64 8.79 16.83 -11.11
N GLY A 65 9.36 17.85 -10.46
CA GLY A 65 9.59 19.17 -11.06
C GLY A 65 10.56 19.16 -12.25
N ASN A 66 11.30 18.07 -12.46
CA ASN A 66 12.23 17.88 -13.59
C ASN A 66 11.61 17.06 -14.74
N GLY A 67 10.36 16.59 -14.57
CA GLY A 67 9.67 15.77 -15.54
C GLY A 67 10.01 14.27 -15.43
N ALA A 68 10.69 13.84 -14.36
CA ALA A 68 10.98 12.43 -14.11
C ALA A 68 9.83 11.74 -13.35
N GLU A 69 9.54 10.50 -13.73
CA GLU A 69 8.60 9.65 -13.00
C GLU A 69 9.26 9.15 -11.72
N VAL A 70 8.66 9.45 -10.56
CA VAL A 70 9.16 9.09 -9.23
C VAL A 70 8.02 8.46 -8.42
N PRO A 71 8.33 7.65 -7.39
CA PRO A 71 7.28 7.14 -6.50
C PRO A 71 6.42 8.26 -5.94
N ALA A 72 5.11 8.05 -5.90
CA ALA A 72 4.20 8.99 -5.24
C ALA A 72 4.49 9.07 -3.73
N PRO A 73 4.11 10.15 -3.04
CA PRO A 73 4.17 10.22 -1.58
C PRO A 73 3.49 9.03 -0.92
N GLU A 74 3.87 8.76 0.33
CA GLU A 74 3.40 7.59 1.08
C GLU A 74 1.89 7.37 0.95
N GLY A 75 1.54 6.11 0.68
CA GLY A 75 0.17 5.69 0.64
C GLY A 75 -0.67 6.22 -0.51
N GLY A 76 -0.06 6.63 -1.63
CA GLY A 76 -0.81 7.26 -2.70
C GLY A 76 -1.47 8.57 -2.27
N GLU A 77 -0.90 9.25 -1.26
CA GLU A 77 -1.41 10.51 -0.75
C GLU A 77 -1.62 11.52 -1.88
N LEU A 78 -2.82 12.08 -1.92
CA LEU A 78 -3.26 13.06 -2.90
C LEU A 78 -3.13 14.50 -2.40
N GLY A 79 -2.54 14.72 -1.20
CA GLY A 79 -2.44 16.04 -0.59
C GLY A 79 -3.80 16.61 -0.15
N THR A 80 -3.80 17.86 0.30
CA THR A 80 -4.99 18.54 0.85
C THR A 80 -5.58 19.62 -0.09
N GLY A 81 -5.09 19.74 -1.31
CA GLY A 81 -5.45 20.81 -2.24
C GLY A 81 -6.37 20.35 -3.37
N SER A 82 -7.20 21.27 -3.88
CA SER A 82 -8.09 21.06 -5.02
C SER A 82 -7.39 21.11 -6.39
N ALA A 83 -6.07 21.02 -6.41
CA ALA A 83 -5.31 21.06 -7.65
C ALA A 83 -5.27 19.68 -8.32
N HIS A 84 -5.34 19.69 -9.65
CA HIS A 84 -5.06 18.51 -10.45
C HIS A 84 -3.68 17.94 -10.09
N MET A 85 -3.66 16.68 -9.67
CA MET A 85 -2.45 15.98 -9.23
C MET A 85 -2.07 14.91 -10.23
N LYS A 86 -0.84 14.98 -10.72
CA LYS A 86 -0.31 13.91 -11.56
C LYS A 86 -0.11 12.66 -10.72
N ARG A 87 -0.84 11.61 -11.07
CA ARG A 87 -0.73 10.26 -10.49
C ARG A 87 -0.85 9.24 -11.60
N LEU A 88 0.20 8.44 -11.74
CA LEU A 88 0.23 7.37 -12.73
C LEU A 88 0.11 6.05 -12.00
N VAL A 89 -0.85 5.25 -12.40
CA VAL A 89 -1.03 3.88 -11.89
C VAL A 89 -0.58 2.91 -12.95
N ARG A 90 0.41 2.08 -12.62
CA ARG A 90 0.95 1.04 -13.50
C ARG A 90 0.92 -0.31 -12.79
N VAL A 91 0.89 -1.37 -13.57
CA VAL A 91 0.99 -2.74 -13.05
C VAL A 91 2.18 -3.43 -13.70
N LYS A 92 2.99 -4.09 -12.89
CA LYS A 92 4.09 -4.95 -13.32
C LYS A 92 3.74 -6.40 -13.10
N ASN A 93 4.00 -7.23 -14.08
CA ASN A 93 3.96 -8.67 -13.91
C ASN A 93 5.26 -9.16 -13.27
N THR A 94 5.20 -9.57 -12.01
CA THR A 94 6.33 -10.14 -11.25
C THR A 94 6.36 -11.66 -11.27
N GLY A 95 5.36 -12.28 -11.94
CA GLY A 95 5.25 -13.70 -12.12
C GLY A 95 6.10 -14.22 -13.29
N ASN A 96 5.96 -15.50 -13.60
CA ASN A 96 6.69 -16.19 -14.66
C ASN A 96 5.80 -16.61 -15.86
N HIS A 97 4.55 -16.16 -15.88
CA HIS A 97 3.59 -16.41 -16.94
C HIS A 97 2.92 -15.12 -17.37
N ALA A 98 2.51 -15.04 -18.64
CA ALA A 98 1.72 -13.92 -19.14
C ALA A 98 0.36 -13.87 -18.44
N VAL A 99 -0.11 -12.67 -18.10
CA VAL A 99 -1.29 -12.44 -17.28
C VAL A 99 -2.23 -11.41 -17.89
N PHE A 100 -3.52 -11.64 -17.78
CA PHE A 100 -4.51 -10.59 -17.92
C PHE A 100 -4.63 -9.85 -16.60
N VAL A 101 -4.77 -8.52 -16.66
CA VAL A 101 -4.78 -7.65 -15.50
C VAL A 101 -6.03 -6.78 -15.50
N ARG A 102 -6.60 -6.57 -14.34
CA ARG A 102 -7.57 -5.52 -14.05
C ARG A 102 -7.20 -4.80 -12.76
N VAL A 103 -7.53 -3.53 -12.67
CA VAL A 103 -7.35 -2.72 -11.45
C VAL A 103 -8.65 -2.05 -11.06
N LYS A 104 -8.89 -1.92 -9.78
CA LYS A 104 -9.93 -1.08 -9.22
C LYS A 104 -9.29 0.05 -8.44
N LEU A 105 -9.71 1.26 -8.73
CA LEU A 105 -9.28 2.45 -8.02
C LEU A 105 -10.29 2.75 -6.91
N ARG A 106 -9.82 2.98 -5.70
CA ARG A 106 -10.63 3.46 -4.58
C ARG A 106 -10.00 4.71 -4.01
N PHE A 107 -10.82 5.64 -3.61
CA PHE A 107 -10.37 6.89 -3.03
C PHE A 107 -10.91 6.99 -1.60
N GLU A 108 -10.01 7.28 -0.69
CA GLU A 108 -10.32 7.34 0.74
C GLU A 108 -9.86 8.68 1.32
N CYS A 109 -10.64 9.21 2.26
CA CYS A 109 -10.22 10.28 3.16
C CYS A 109 -9.92 9.65 4.52
N ILE A 110 -8.74 9.91 5.06
CA ILE A 110 -8.37 9.55 6.42
C ILE A 110 -8.52 10.80 7.28
N ASP A 111 -9.41 10.76 8.24
CA ASP A 111 -9.64 11.88 9.15
C ASP A 111 -8.56 12.02 10.23
N ALA A 112 -8.63 13.09 11.02
CA ALA A 112 -7.67 13.36 12.09
C ALA A 112 -7.67 12.28 13.20
N GLN A 113 -8.71 11.44 13.28
CA GLN A 113 -8.83 10.31 14.19
C GLN A 113 -8.31 9.01 13.60
N GLY A 114 -7.89 9.02 12.32
CA GLY A 114 -7.42 7.85 11.59
C GLY A 114 -8.54 6.97 11.04
N ALA A 115 -9.78 7.47 10.99
CA ALA A 115 -10.88 6.74 10.38
C ALA A 115 -10.88 6.92 8.86
N HIS A 116 -11.13 5.82 8.13
CA HIS A 116 -11.16 5.78 6.67
C HIS A 116 -12.59 5.97 6.17
N HIS A 117 -12.76 6.93 5.28
CA HIS A 117 -14.04 7.26 4.67
C HIS A 117 -13.91 7.17 3.14
N PRO A 118 -14.75 6.38 2.44
CA PRO A 118 -14.73 6.33 0.99
C PRO A 118 -15.20 7.68 0.41
N VAL A 119 -14.48 8.15 -0.60
CA VAL A 119 -14.74 9.43 -1.28
C VAL A 119 -14.72 9.30 -2.81
N ASP A 120 -14.97 8.11 -3.33
CA ASP A 120 -14.93 7.83 -4.78
C ASP A 120 -15.83 8.75 -5.59
N ASP A 121 -16.97 9.16 -5.04
CA ASP A 121 -17.93 10.09 -5.66
C ASP A 121 -17.47 11.56 -5.67
N LEU A 122 -16.41 11.87 -4.97
CA LEU A 122 -15.81 13.21 -4.87
C LEU A 122 -14.50 13.35 -5.65
N VAL A 123 -14.10 12.27 -6.34
CA VAL A 123 -12.86 12.22 -7.08
C VAL A 123 -13.14 11.92 -8.54
N SER A 124 -12.47 12.63 -9.42
CA SER A 124 -12.38 12.29 -10.83
C SER A 124 -10.92 12.01 -11.19
N TYR A 125 -10.72 11.21 -12.23
CA TYR A 125 -9.37 10.89 -12.71
C TYR A 125 -9.31 10.99 -14.23
N ASP A 126 -8.13 11.34 -14.74
CA ASP A 126 -7.85 11.29 -16.15
C ASP A 126 -7.50 9.85 -16.55
N SER A 127 -8.18 9.35 -17.58
CA SER A 127 -7.84 8.08 -18.21
C SER A 127 -6.38 8.10 -18.67
N GLY A 128 -5.71 6.99 -18.49
CA GLY A 128 -4.36 6.79 -18.97
C GLY A 128 -4.30 6.43 -20.45
N ASP A 129 -3.50 5.41 -20.77
CA ASP A 129 -3.36 4.92 -22.13
C ASP A 129 -4.61 4.16 -22.61
N SER A 130 -4.89 4.21 -23.91
CA SER A 130 -6.03 3.55 -24.56
C SER A 130 -6.01 2.02 -24.46
N THR A 131 -4.92 1.42 -23.96
CA THR A 131 -4.83 -0.01 -23.65
C THR A 131 -5.62 -0.40 -22.41
N TRP A 132 -6.06 0.58 -21.60
CA TRP A 132 -6.93 0.37 -20.46
C TRP A 132 -8.36 0.74 -20.79
N ILE A 133 -9.30 -0.17 -20.54
CA ILE A 133 -10.71 0.00 -20.86
C ILE A 133 -11.60 -0.38 -19.67
N GLU A 134 -12.72 0.29 -19.54
CA GLU A 134 -13.83 -0.16 -18.67
C GLU A 134 -14.70 -1.15 -19.45
N ARG A 135 -14.99 -2.30 -18.82
CA ARG A 135 -15.97 -3.24 -19.38
C ARG A 135 -17.38 -2.83 -19.06
N ASP A 136 -17.61 -2.50 -17.81
CA ASP A 136 -18.89 -2.12 -17.24
C ASP A 136 -18.64 -1.12 -16.11
N PRO A 137 -19.15 0.11 -16.19
CA PRO A 137 -18.97 1.11 -15.14
C PRO A 137 -19.47 0.65 -13.78
N SER A 138 -20.37 -0.35 -13.71
CA SER A 138 -20.90 -0.87 -12.44
C SER A 138 -19.93 -1.79 -11.71
N ASP A 139 -18.96 -2.41 -12.39
CA ASP A 139 -17.95 -3.26 -11.74
C ASP A 139 -16.76 -2.44 -11.21
N GLY A 140 -16.57 -1.24 -11.75
CA GLY A 140 -15.54 -0.29 -11.32
C GLY A 140 -14.12 -0.74 -11.60
N TYR A 141 -13.92 -1.68 -12.55
CA TYR A 141 -12.59 -2.14 -12.95
C TYR A 141 -12.15 -1.54 -14.28
N LEU A 142 -10.86 -1.18 -14.34
CA LEU A 142 -10.13 -0.92 -15.56
C LEU A 142 -9.40 -2.20 -15.98
N TYR A 143 -9.54 -2.62 -17.23
CA TYR A 143 -8.98 -3.84 -17.79
C TYR A 143 -7.88 -3.50 -18.78
N LEU A 144 -6.69 -4.10 -18.62
CA LEU A 144 -5.62 -4.00 -19.62
C LEU A 144 -5.94 -4.91 -20.81
N THR A 145 -6.08 -4.36 -21.99
CA THR A 145 -6.55 -5.10 -23.19
C THR A 145 -5.60 -6.19 -23.66
N ALA A 146 -4.30 -6.03 -23.41
CA ALA A 146 -3.26 -7.00 -23.75
C ALA A 146 -2.82 -7.78 -22.50
N ALA A 147 -2.40 -9.03 -22.71
CA ALA A 147 -1.71 -9.78 -21.65
C ALA A 147 -0.35 -9.14 -21.36
N LEU A 148 0.01 -9.06 -20.08
CA LEU A 148 1.27 -8.52 -19.62
C LEU A 148 2.27 -9.67 -19.49
N GLU A 149 3.38 -9.61 -20.22
CA GLU A 149 4.42 -10.64 -20.21
C GLU A 149 5.24 -10.61 -18.90
N PRO A 150 5.92 -11.69 -18.52
CA PRO A 150 6.78 -11.73 -17.34
C PRO A 150 7.81 -10.59 -17.31
N GLY A 151 7.84 -9.82 -16.23
CA GLY A 151 8.73 -8.67 -16.05
C GLY A 151 8.27 -7.38 -16.72
N GLU A 152 7.24 -7.43 -17.54
CA GLU A 152 6.68 -6.26 -18.22
C GLU A 152 5.89 -5.37 -17.26
N THR A 153 5.93 -4.05 -17.52
CA THR A 153 5.13 -3.03 -16.83
C THR A 153 4.16 -2.41 -17.82
N SER A 154 2.91 -2.26 -17.41
CA SER A 154 1.87 -1.68 -18.26
C SER A 154 2.09 -0.19 -18.53
N GLU A 155 1.45 0.33 -19.57
CA GLU A 155 1.18 1.75 -19.67
C GLU A 155 0.27 2.20 -18.52
N PRO A 156 0.23 3.52 -18.19
CA PRO A 156 -0.54 3.99 -17.05
C PRO A 156 -2.05 3.80 -17.25
N ALA A 157 -2.73 3.27 -16.24
CA ALA A 157 -4.18 3.15 -16.21
C ALA A 157 -4.86 4.52 -16.03
N ILE A 158 -4.24 5.41 -15.25
CA ILE A 158 -4.63 6.81 -15.09
C ILE A 158 -3.39 7.69 -15.10
N THR A 159 -3.58 8.99 -15.38
CA THR A 159 -2.48 9.98 -15.47
C THR A 159 -2.66 11.18 -14.55
N GLY A 160 -3.84 11.36 -13.98
CA GLY A 160 -4.13 12.47 -13.08
C GLY A 160 -5.35 12.20 -12.22
N VAL A 161 -5.45 12.94 -11.12
CA VAL A 161 -6.55 12.84 -10.15
C VAL A 161 -6.94 14.26 -9.71
N ASP A 162 -8.23 14.52 -9.66
CA ASP A 162 -8.82 15.74 -9.09
C ASP A 162 -9.75 15.39 -7.94
N VAL A 163 -9.53 16.00 -6.77
CA VAL A 163 -10.37 15.83 -5.59
C VAL A 163 -11.24 17.07 -5.37
N ASN A 164 -12.54 16.89 -5.27
CA ASN A 164 -13.44 17.95 -4.82
C ASN A 164 -13.32 18.16 -3.31
N THR A 165 -12.23 18.82 -2.90
CA THR A 165 -11.89 19.04 -1.50
C THR A 165 -12.95 19.87 -0.75
N ALA A 166 -13.62 20.81 -1.42
CA ALA A 166 -14.69 21.60 -0.79
C ALA A 166 -15.88 20.72 -0.37
N ALA A 167 -16.31 19.79 -1.23
CA ALA A 167 -17.37 18.85 -0.91
C ALA A 167 -16.94 17.83 0.13
N ALA A 168 -15.68 17.39 0.09
CA ALA A 168 -15.12 16.45 1.05
C ALA A 168 -15.00 17.07 2.46
N ILE A 169 -14.52 18.31 2.57
CA ILE A 169 -14.48 19.06 3.83
C ILE A 169 -15.91 19.26 4.40
N ALA A 170 -16.87 19.61 3.54
CA ALA A 170 -18.27 19.75 3.97
C ALA A 170 -18.87 18.45 4.51
N ARG A 171 -18.41 17.28 4.01
CA ARG A 171 -18.89 15.95 4.41
C ARG A 171 -18.17 15.37 5.61
N HIS A 172 -16.84 15.50 5.68
CA HIS A 172 -15.98 14.82 6.65
C HIS A 172 -15.22 15.76 7.60
N GLY A 173 -15.35 17.08 7.44
CA GLY A 173 -14.62 18.08 8.20
C GLY A 173 -13.25 18.42 7.62
N GLU A 174 -12.58 19.38 8.28
CA GLU A 174 -11.21 19.76 7.95
C GLU A 174 -10.20 18.71 8.45
N GLY A 175 -9.03 18.62 7.81
CA GLY A 175 -7.92 17.78 8.25
C GLY A 175 -7.91 16.36 7.67
N CYS A 176 -8.76 16.09 6.68
CA CYS A 176 -8.70 14.85 5.92
C CYS A 176 -7.43 14.81 5.03
N THR A 177 -6.75 13.67 5.05
CA THR A 177 -5.72 13.31 4.06
C THR A 177 -6.35 12.36 3.04
N TYR A 178 -6.24 12.70 1.75
CA TYR A 178 -6.83 11.88 0.69
C TYR A 178 -5.83 10.87 0.16
N HIS A 179 -6.29 9.65 -0.10
CA HIS A 179 -5.47 8.56 -0.58
C HIS A 179 -6.10 7.85 -1.77
N LEU A 180 -5.25 7.52 -2.74
CA LEU A 180 -5.58 6.61 -3.84
C LEU A 180 -5.14 5.20 -3.46
N VAL A 181 -6.07 4.28 -3.44
CA VAL A 181 -5.85 2.84 -3.21
C VAL A 181 -6.08 2.09 -4.51
N VAL A 182 -5.15 1.20 -4.87
CA VAL A 182 -5.21 0.42 -6.10
C VAL A 182 -5.33 -1.06 -5.77
N ASP A 183 -6.47 -1.65 -6.08
CA ASP A 183 -6.69 -3.09 -5.99
C ASP A 183 -6.40 -3.74 -7.35
N GLY A 184 -5.26 -4.40 -7.48
CA GLY A 184 -4.87 -5.11 -8.69
C GLY A 184 -5.26 -6.59 -8.64
N CYS A 185 -5.84 -7.10 -9.74
CA CYS A 185 -6.14 -8.51 -9.91
C CYS A 185 -5.51 -9.03 -11.20
N GLY A 186 -4.96 -10.23 -11.16
CA GLY A 186 -4.40 -10.91 -12.32
C GLY A 186 -4.91 -12.32 -12.48
N VAL A 187 -5.06 -12.78 -13.73
CA VAL A 187 -5.30 -14.18 -14.07
C VAL A 187 -4.35 -14.59 -15.18
N GLN A 188 -3.92 -15.85 -15.20
CA GLN A 188 -3.08 -16.35 -16.29
C GLN A 188 -3.82 -16.21 -17.63
N SER A 189 -3.15 -15.65 -18.63
CA SER A 189 -3.71 -15.55 -19.99
C SER A 189 -3.71 -16.89 -20.71
N LYS A 190 -2.74 -17.77 -20.39
CA LYS A 190 -2.64 -19.11 -20.93
C LYS A 190 -3.77 -19.99 -20.39
N ASN A 191 -4.40 -20.76 -21.26
CA ASN A 191 -5.55 -21.64 -20.96
C ASN A 191 -6.88 -20.91 -20.77
N GLN A 192 -6.96 -19.61 -21.02
CA GLN A 192 -8.23 -18.92 -21.16
C GLN A 192 -8.93 -19.36 -22.46
N LYS A 193 -10.26 -19.37 -22.44
CA LYS A 193 -11.09 -19.72 -23.62
C LYS A 193 -10.96 -18.69 -24.75
N SER A 194 -10.49 -17.50 -24.44
CA SER A 194 -10.34 -16.37 -25.36
C SER A 194 -9.09 -15.57 -25.00
N ASN A 195 -8.46 -14.92 -25.99
CA ASN A 195 -7.43 -13.93 -25.78
C ASN A 195 -7.99 -12.54 -25.40
N ASP A 196 -9.28 -12.45 -25.19
CA ASP A 196 -9.99 -11.23 -24.79
C ASP A 196 -10.06 -11.16 -23.27
N VAL A 197 -9.42 -10.18 -22.67
CA VAL A 197 -9.40 -9.96 -21.22
C VAL A 197 -10.80 -9.83 -20.61
N LEU A 198 -11.75 -9.27 -21.38
CA LEU A 198 -13.14 -9.09 -20.92
C LEU A 198 -13.90 -10.42 -20.80
N LYS A 199 -13.40 -11.48 -21.43
CA LYS A 199 -13.94 -12.84 -21.37
C LYS A 199 -13.12 -13.77 -20.49
N ALA A 200 -12.06 -13.25 -19.85
CA ALA A 200 -11.23 -14.04 -18.96
C ALA A 200 -12.04 -14.50 -17.74
N GLU A 201 -11.82 -15.75 -17.35
CA GLU A 201 -12.47 -16.40 -16.22
C GLU A 201 -11.47 -16.57 -15.05
N GLY A 202 -12.00 -16.82 -13.85
CA GLY A 202 -11.17 -17.09 -12.66
C GLY A 202 -10.57 -15.86 -12.00
N TRP A 203 -11.17 -14.69 -12.22
CA TRP A 203 -10.77 -13.49 -11.48
C TRP A 203 -10.96 -13.71 -9.97
N PRO A 204 -10.00 -13.28 -9.13
CA PRO A 204 -10.19 -13.25 -7.69
C PRO A 204 -11.43 -12.40 -7.33
N ALA A 205 -12.14 -12.82 -6.28
CA ALA A 205 -13.32 -12.11 -5.77
C ALA A 205 -12.91 -10.86 -5.02
#